data_2e593a9d58b5753f824ef8eb6cc72c9d
#
_entry.id   2e593a9d58b5753f824ef8eb6cc72c9d
#
_cell.length_a   1.000
_cell.length_b   1.000
_cell.length_c   1.000
_cell.angle_alpha   90.00
_cell.angle_beta   90.00
_cell.angle_gamma   90.00
#
_symmetry.space_group_name_H-M   'P 1'
#
loop_
_entity.id
_entity.type
_entity.pdbx_description
1 polymer ?
#
loop_
_entity_poly.entity_id
_entity_poly.type
_entity_poly.pdbx_seq_one_letter_code
_entity_poly.pdbx_strand_id
1 'polypeptide(L)'
;MTIKPSLLATAVAAISALSVHTAMATPFLPMDARGLAMGDTGVASAKLAHAPAFNPSLLSQARNEDDFAIIFPSVGVVVADEEELIDSANDISDITVPKFEDLFDDASSNNFNSAVNNVQASSTALVNELNSLGNSDGRTNAQKADDLRTANQNFADDLDEVNSKLSEVNSVTKELTDSLNSISGDPIRGRAGVGMAVAMPGKKFAAALSVNADVHFSGRTIFTGTDQNLITAYGVAAQGYVDIAQAIPTDINTLADDVEAGASPTDIQTAATSIQDSLDEFQNYTSDDVETADGSIKIFNGGDISNEAENPNLDSRVEIVAVGIADVGLSFSREFTIADRKVAIGVTPKLQTIETYHYITEMDNEDDIETSDIEDSRATYSHINLDIGASMRLGENNQWMVGVVAKNL
;
A
#
# COMPACT_ATOMS: atom_id res chain seq x y z
N MET A 1 -51.97 6.17 33.81
CA MET A 1 -51.01 5.31 34.53
C MET A 1 -49.74 6.16 34.73
N THR A 2 -49.54 6.67 35.91
CA THR A 2 -48.41 7.57 36.28
C THR A 2 -47.24 6.67 36.70
N ILE A 3 -46.20 6.62 35.87
CA ILE A 3 -44.96 5.91 36.21
C ILE A 3 -44.16 6.75 37.21
N LYS A 4 -43.80 6.14 38.35
CA LYS A 4 -43.03 6.84 39.39
C LYS A 4 -41.62 7.20 38.87
N PRO A 5 -41.09 8.38 39.17
CA PRO A 5 -39.78 8.85 38.67
C PRO A 5 -38.60 7.95 39.04
N SER A 6 -38.73 7.14 40.11
CA SER A 6 -37.72 6.13 40.49
C SER A 6 -37.61 4.96 39.51
N LEU A 7 -38.72 4.59 38.85
CA LEU A 7 -38.71 3.53 37.82
C LEU A 7 -38.04 3.99 36.53
N LEU A 8 -38.15 5.27 36.17
CA LEU A 8 -37.46 5.85 35.00
C LEU A 8 -35.96 5.91 35.22
N ALA A 9 -35.52 6.31 36.44
CA ALA A 9 -34.11 6.33 36.80
C ALA A 9 -33.48 4.94 36.79
N THR A 10 -34.25 3.92 37.27
CA THR A 10 -33.79 2.52 37.26
C THR A 10 -33.72 1.93 35.84
N ALA A 11 -34.68 2.29 34.97
CA ALA A 11 -34.65 1.88 33.56
C ALA A 11 -33.49 2.50 32.80
N VAL A 12 -33.19 3.79 33.01
CA VAL A 12 -32.03 4.47 32.39
C VAL A 12 -30.71 3.89 32.91
N ALA A 13 -30.62 3.58 34.22
CA ALA A 13 -29.43 2.97 34.80
C ALA A 13 -29.24 1.51 34.29
N ALA A 14 -30.32 0.76 34.09
CA ALA A 14 -30.25 -0.60 33.52
C ALA A 14 -29.83 -0.62 32.05
N ILE A 15 -30.31 0.34 31.26
CA ILE A 15 -29.89 0.52 29.86
C ILE A 15 -28.41 0.93 29.79
N SER A 16 -27.94 1.79 30.68
CA SER A 16 -26.54 2.22 30.75
C SER A 16 -25.59 1.09 31.22
N ALA A 17 -26.08 0.17 32.05
CA ALA A 17 -25.31 -1.00 32.56
C ALA A 17 -25.18 -2.12 31.52
N LEU A 18 -26.13 -2.23 30.58
CA LEU A 18 -26.08 -3.22 29.47
C LEU A 18 -25.13 -2.82 28.34
N SER A 19 -24.64 -1.56 28.34
CA SER A 19 -23.79 -1.02 27.26
C SER A 19 -22.27 -1.16 27.47
N VAL A 20 -21.81 -2.02 28.39
CA VAL A 20 -20.36 -2.22 28.65
C VAL A 20 -19.75 -3.36 27.80
N HIS A 21 -20.42 -3.81 26.78
CA HIS A 21 -19.75 -4.57 25.74
C HIS A 21 -19.30 -3.55 24.68
N THR A 22 -18.05 -3.62 24.30
CA THR A 22 -17.42 -2.77 23.27
C THR A 22 -18.40 -2.52 22.12
N ALA A 23 -19.16 -1.44 22.23
CA ALA A 23 -20.04 -0.97 21.17
C ALA A 23 -19.12 -0.44 20.07
N MET A 24 -18.79 -1.27 19.12
CA MET A 24 -18.32 -0.84 17.82
C MET A 24 -19.48 -0.05 17.21
N ALA A 25 -19.46 1.26 17.36
CA ALA A 25 -20.47 2.13 16.77
C ALA A 25 -20.30 2.04 15.24
N THR A 26 -21.19 1.27 14.59
CA THR A 26 -21.31 1.37 13.13
C THR A 26 -21.73 2.81 12.82
N PRO A 27 -20.99 3.52 11.93
CA PRO A 27 -21.36 4.87 11.55
C PRO A 27 -22.79 4.89 10.99
N PHE A 28 -23.50 5.99 11.23
CA PHE A 28 -24.75 6.21 10.52
C PHE A 28 -24.44 6.36 9.02
N LEU A 29 -25.21 5.69 8.19
CA LEU A 29 -24.96 5.68 6.75
C LEU A 29 -25.49 6.93 6.09
N PRO A 30 -24.79 7.48 5.10
CA PRO A 30 -25.30 8.53 4.24
C PRO A 30 -26.39 7.95 3.35
N MET A 31 -27.64 8.11 3.76
CA MET A 31 -28.78 7.64 2.96
C MET A 31 -29.23 8.66 1.92
N ASP A 32 -28.79 9.89 2.03
CA ASP A 32 -29.16 10.98 1.14
C ASP A 32 -28.16 12.15 1.21
N ALA A 33 -28.30 13.09 0.26
CA ALA A 33 -27.48 14.30 0.21
C ALA A 33 -27.55 15.14 1.50
N ARG A 34 -28.65 15.07 2.24
CA ARG A 34 -28.80 15.79 3.51
C ARG A 34 -28.00 15.13 4.63
N GLY A 35 -28.03 13.79 4.71
CA GLY A 35 -27.22 13.03 5.66
C GLY A 35 -25.74 13.32 5.49
N LEU A 36 -25.26 13.23 4.23
CA LEU A 36 -23.89 13.58 3.87
C LEU A 36 -23.52 15.02 4.28
N ALA A 37 -24.37 16.00 3.95
CA ALA A 37 -24.12 17.42 4.28
C ALA A 37 -24.12 17.72 5.78
N MET A 38 -24.76 16.87 6.60
CA MET A 38 -24.85 16.99 8.05
C MET A 38 -23.86 16.09 8.81
N GLY A 39 -22.90 15.45 8.11
CA GLY A 39 -21.97 14.51 8.71
C GLY A 39 -22.66 13.29 9.30
N ASP A 40 -23.69 12.78 8.62
CA ASP A 40 -24.49 11.61 8.99
C ASP A 40 -25.14 11.69 10.37
N THR A 41 -25.47 12.88 10.83
CA THR A 41 -26.19 13.10 12.09
C THR A 41 -27.69 13.11 11.89
N GLY A 42 -28.43 12.31 12.68
CA GLY A 42 -29.88 12.19 12.51
C GLY A 42 -30.68 11.77 13.74
N VAL A 43 -30.00 11.39 14.85
CA VAL A 43 -30.64 10.80 16.05
C VAL A 43 -31.77 11.66 16.65
N ALA A 44 -31.67 12.98 16.53
CA ALA A 44 -32.71 13.92 16.99
C ALA A 44 -33.27 14.81 15.86
N SER A 45 -32.75 14.69 14.61
CA SER A 45 -33.05 15.63 13.51
C SER A 45 -33.64 14.94 12.27
N ALA A 46 -33.55 13.62 12.13
CA ALA A 46 -34.13 12.87 11.01
C ALA A 46 -35.65 13.02 11.01
N LYS A 47 -36.23 13.06 9.82
CA LYS A 47 -37.66 13.30 9.65
C LYS A 47 -38.28 12.25 8.75
N LEU A 48 -39.55 11.91 9.05
CA LEU A 48 -40.40 11.07 8.20
C LEU A 48 -39.72 9.76 7.83
N ALA A 49 -39.55 9.50 6.54
CA ALA A 49 -38.98 8.26 6.03
C ALA A 49 -37.47 8.09 6.33
N HIS A 50 -36.75 9.15 6.72
CA HIS A 50 -35.35 9.02 7.19
C HIS A 50 -35.26 8.53 8.65
N ALA A 51 -36.32 8.65 9.44
CA ALA A 51 -36.32 8.30 10.86
C ALA A 51 -35.89 6.83 11.14
N PRO A 52 -36.32 5.82 10.39
CA PRO A 52 -35.95 4.43 10.62
C PRO A 52 -34.43 4.18 10.63
N ALA A 53 -33.70 4.85 9.77
CA ALA A 53 -32.26 4.71 9.66
C ALA A 53 -31.49 5.31 10.86
N PHE A 54 -32.03 6.34 11.50
CA PHE A 54 -31.34 7.06 12.58
C PHE A 54 -31.95 6.77 13.96
N ASN A 55 -33.26 7.00 14.12
CA ASN A 55 -33.95 6.80 15.38
C ASN A 55 -35.43 6.57 15.10
N PRO A 56 -35.95 5.35 15.28
CA PRO A 56 -37.34 5.02 14.94
C PRO A 56 -38.38 5.82 15.73
N SER A 57 -38.03 6.36 16.90
CA SER A 57 -38.95 7.17 17.70
C SER A 57 -39.37 8.47 16.99
N LEU A 58 -38.54 8.98 16.06
CA LEU A 58 -38.81 10.21 15.31
C LEU A 58 -40.00 10.09 14.35
N LEU A 59 -40.40 8.89 13.98
CA LEU A 59 -41.63 8.65 13.22
C LEU A 59 -42.87 9.21 13.90
N SER A 60 -42.91 9.19 15.26
CA SER A 60 -44.01 9.76 16.06
C SER A 60 -43.82 11.25 16.38
N GLN A 61 -42.71 11.87 15.95
CA GLN A 61 -42.48 13.31 16.07
C GLN A 61 -42.91 14.10 14.83
N ALA A 62 -43.56 13.46 13.89
CA ALA A 62 -44.10 14.06 12.69
C ALA A 62 -45.19 15.11 12.97
N ARG A 63 -45.49 15.98 12.02
CA ARG A 63 -46.56 16.93 12.09
C ARG A 63 -47.89 16.22 11.88
N ASN A 64 -48.99 16.85 12.32
CA ASN A 64 -50.33 16.22 12.16
C ASN A 64 -50.80 16.09 10.73
N GLU A 65 -50.18 16.80 9.83
CA GLU A 65 -50.43 16.85 8.38
C GLU A 65 -49.57 15.90 7.55
N ASP A 66 -48.61 15.19 8.23
CA ASP A 66 -47.72 14.23 7.59
C ASP A 66 -48.37 12.82 7.62
N ASP A 67 -48.99 12.39 6.53
CA ASP A 67 -49.70 11.08 6.45
C ASP A 67 -48.80 9.98 5.87
N PHE A 68 -47.88 10.34 4.95
CA PHE A 68 -47.07 9.38 4.21
C PHE A 68 -45.75 10.00 3.76
N ALA A 69 -44.68 9.21 3.74
CA ALA A 69 -43.38 9.61 3.23
C ALA A 69 -42.68 8.46 2.53
N ILE A 70 -41.99 8.77 1.44
CA ILE A 70 -41.15 7.84 0.69
C ILE A 70 -39.76 8.45 0.54
N ILE A 71 -38.71 7.61 0.67
CA ILE A 71 -37.38 7.83 0.13
C ILE A 71 -37.27 6.87 -1.06
N PHE A 72 -37.08 7.42 -2.25
CA PHE A 72 -36.67 6.66 -3.40
C PHE A 72 -35.24 6.18 -3.21
N PRO A 73 -34.78 5.12 -3.91
CA PRO A 73 -33.41 4.68 -3.79
C PRO A 73 -32.45 5.86 -3.93
N SER A 74 -31.74 6.12 -2.86
CA SER A 74 -30.67 7.14 -2.79
C SER A 74 -29.33 6.45 -2.67
N VAL A 75 -28.32 6.99 -3.34
CA VAL A 75 -26.96 6.46 -3.34
C VAL A 75 -26.03 7.55 -2.83
N GLY A 76 -25.15 7.19 -1.92
CA GLY A 76 -24.08 8.04 -1.45
C GLY A 76 -22.75 7.33 -1.60
N VAL A 77 -21.72 8.05 -2.08
CA VAL A 77 -20.34 7.55 -2.17
C VAL A 77 -19.41 8.61 -1.61
N VAL A 78 -18.48 8.17 -0.78
CA VAL A 78 -17.38 9.01 -0.24
C VAL A 78 -16.10 8.22 -0.40
N VAL A 79 -15.09 8.86 -0.98
CA VAL A 79 -13.72 8.34 -1.04
C VAL A 79 -12.82 9.38 -0.37
N ALA A 80 -11.92 8.92 0.47
CA ALA A 80 -10.92 9.74 1.14
C ALA A 80 -9.54 9.16 0.82
N ASP A 81 -8.74 9.99 0.20
CA ASP A 81 -7.31 9.80 -0.06
C ASP A 81 -6.59 10.96 0.62
N GLU A 82 -6.35 10.83 1.93
CA GLU A 82 -5.89 11.93 2.78
C GLU A 82 -4.40 12.24 2.56
N GLU A 83 -3.63 11.24 2.12
CA GLU A 83 -2.17 11.32 1.95
C GLU A 83 -1.76 11.32 0.45
N GLU A 84 -2.72 11.57 -0.46
CA GLU A 84 -2.48 11.57 -1.93
C GLU A 84 -1.86 10.25 -2.43
N LEU A 85 -2.30 9.10 -1.84
CA LEU A 85 -1.77 7.77 -2.13
C LEU A 85 -1.89 7.41 -3.63
N ILE A 86 -3.01 7.76 -4.26
CA ILE A 86 -3.25 7.44 -5.67
C ILE A 86 -2.26 8.17 -6.57
N ASP A 87 -2.05 9.47 -6.34
CA ASP A 87 -1.13 10.27 -7.17
C ASP A 87 0.33 9.81 -6.93
N SER A 88 0.71 9.55 -5.68
CA SER A 88 2.03 9.04 -5.33
C SER A 88 2.30 7.64 -5.90
N ALA A 89 1.31 6.74 -5.87
CA ALA A 89 1.43 5.41 -6.47
C ALA A 89 1.59 5.47 -8.00
N ASN A 90 0.86 6.37 -8.67
CA ASN A 90 1.02 6.59 -10.10
C ASN A 90 2.42 7.13 -10.43
N ASP A 91 2.94 8.09 -9.66
CA ASP A 91 4.29 8.64 -9.86
C ASP A 91 5.38 7.55 -9.66
N ILE A 92 5.18 6.66 -8.70
CA ILE A 92 6.09 5.52 -8.49
C ILE A 92 6.05 4.58 -9.69
N SER A 93 4.87 4.16 -10.11
CA SER A 93 4.66 3.22 -11.22
C SER A 93 5.11 3.79 -12.57
N ASP A 94 4.77 5.04 -12.86
CA ASP A 94 5.01 5.63 -14.18
C ASP A 94 6.40 6.25 -14.35
N ILE A 95 7.08 6.58 -13.25
CA ILE A 95 8.34 7.33 -13.27
C ILE A 95 9.46 6.62 -12.53
N THR A 96 9.25 6.23 -11.26
CA THR A 96 10.34 5.81 -10.38
C THR A 96 10.75 4.34 -10.64
N VAL A 97 9.78 3.45 -10.78
CA VAL A 97 10.04 2.03 -11.10
C VAL A 97 10.70 1.88 -12.47
N PRO A 98 10.21 2.50 -13.56
CA PRO A 98 10.89 2.43 -14.87
C PRO A 98 12.32 2.97 -14.87
N LYS A 99 12.62 4.00 -14.08
CA LYS A 99 14.00 4.48 -13.93
C LYS A 99 14.92 3.43 -13.29
N PHE A 100 14.39 2.68 -12.31
CA PHE A 100 15.15 1.62 -11.65
C PHE A 100 15.37 0.43 -12.59
N GLU A 101 14.35 -0.02 -13.30
CA GLU A 101 14.42 -1.10 -14.27
C GLU A 101 15.38 -0.78 -15.40
N ASP A 102 15.33 0.43 -15.96
CA ASP A 102 16.23 0.90 -17.03
C ASP A 102 17.72 0.77 -16.66
N LEU A 103 18.09 0.81 -15.38
CA LEU A 103 19.49 0.68 -14.96
C LEU A 103 20.05 -0.72 -15.24
N PHE A 104 19.20 -1.74 -15.18
CA PHE A 104 19.62 -3.15 -15.26
C PHE A 104 19.11 -3.87 -16.51
N ASP A 105 18.25 -3.22 -17.31
CA ASP A 105 17.69 -3.79 -18.54
C ASP A 105 18.77 -4.06 -19.59
N ASP A 106 18.88 -5.30 -20.05
CA ASP A 106 19.80 -5.73 -21.10
C ASP A 106 19.55 -5.06 -22.47
N ALA A 107 18.30 -4.68 -22.76
CA ALA A 107 17.92 -4.04 -24.01
C ALA A 107 18.29 -2.54 -24.07
N SER A 108 18.54 -1.95 -22.92
CA SER A 108 18.90 -0.53 -22.80
C SER A 108 20.40 -0.32 -23.02
N SER A 109 20.76 0.59 -23.89
CA SER A 109 22.15 0.99 -24.09
C SER A 109 22.50 2.20 -23.20
N ASN A 110 23.71 2.23 -22.65
CA ASN A 110 24.22 3.31 -21.81
C ASN A 110 23.59 3.33 -20.40
N ASN A 111 23.26 2.18 -19.85
CA ASN A 111 22.85 1.94 -18.47
C ASN A 111 23.97 1.28 -17.66
N PHE A 112 23.68 0.92 -16.39
CA PHE A 112 24.66 0.26 -15.52
C PHE A 112 25.04 -1.13 -16.06
N ASN A 113 24.09 -1.93 -16.54
CA ASN A 113 24.37 -3.27 -17.10
C ASN A 113 25.26 -3.19 -18.35
N SER A 114 24.99 -2.26 -19.26
CA SER A 114 25.85 -2.07 -20.43
C SER A 114 27.28 -1.64 -20.06
N ALA A 115 27.46 -0.82 -19.04
CA ALA A 115 28.79 -0.45 -18.53
C ALA A 115 29.53 -1.62 -17.90
N VAL A 116 28.82 -2.49 -17.14
CA VAL A 116 29.36 -3.74 -16.61
C VAL A 116 29.85 -4.67 -17.74
N ASN A 117 29.05 -4.84 -18.80
CA ASN A 117 29.43 -5.65 -19.96
C ASN A 117 30.68 -5.09 -20.68
N ASN A 118 30.79 -3.78 -20.81
CA ASN A 118 31.95 -3.13 -21.43
C ASN A 118 33.23 -3.37 -20.64
N VAL A 119 33.20 -3.13 -19.30
CA VAL A 119 34.38 -3.36 -18.45
C VAL A 119 34.79 -4.82 -18.38
N GLN A 120 33.85 -5.76 -18.44
CA GLN A 120 34.15 -7.20 -18.57
C GLN A 120 34.89 -7.52 -19.89
N ALA A 121 34.47 -6.90 -21.00
CA ALA A 121 35.12 -7.08 -22.29
C ALA A 121 36.53 -6.50 -22.29
N SER A 122 36.73 -5.30 -21.74
CA SER A 122 38.06 -4.68 -21.68
C SER A 122 38.98 -5.38 -20.68
N SER A 123 38.44 -5.93 -19.57
CA SER A 123 39.20 -6.77 -18.64
C SER A 123 39.73 -8.05 -19.32
N THR A 124 38.91 -8.68 -20.16
CA THR A 124 39.29 -9.82 -20.97
C THR A 124 40.41 -9.48 -21.97
N ALA A 125 40.31 -8.32 -22.61
CA ALA A 125 41.36 -7.83 -23.51
C ALA A 125 42.67 -7.59 -22.75
N LEU A 126 42.58 -7.07 -21.54
CA LEU A 126 43.74 -6.85 -20.66
C LEU A 126 44.40 -8.14 -20.21
N VAL A 127 43.63 -9.18 -19.84
CA VAL A 127 44.15 -10.53 -19.55
C VAL A 127 44.91 -11.11 -20.74
N ASN A 128 44.39 -10.93 -21.98
CA ASN A 128 45.04 -11.40 -23.18
C ASN A 128 46.38 -10.71 -23.41
N GLU A 129 46.48 -9.40 -23.15
CA GLU A 129 47.74 -8.65 -23.28
C GLU A 129 48.76 -9.07 -22.23
N LEU A 130 48.35 -9.25 -20.96
CA LEU A 130 49.20 -9.81 -19.89
C LEU A 130 49.76 -11.18 -20.27
N ASN A 131 48.95 -12.09 -20.80
CA ASN A 131 49.37 -13.40 -21.27
C ASN A 131 50.39 -13.32 -22.42
N SER A 132 50.34 -12.27 -23.23
CA SER A 132 51.23 -12.04 -24.35
C SER A 132 52.64 -11.59 -23.96
N LEU A 133 52.84 -11.05 -22.76
CA LEU A 133 54.11 -10.47 -22.32
C LEU A 133 55.26 -11.48 -22.34
N GLY A 134 54.99 -12.76 -22.03
CA GLY A 134 55.98 -13.83 -22.06
C GLY A 134 56.30 -14.40 -23.47
N ASN A 135 55.57 -13.98 -24.49
CA ASN A 135 55.68 -14.53 -25.82
C ASN A 135 56.83 -13.90 -26.63
N SER A 136 57.53 -14.72 -27.42
CA SER A 136 58.54 -14.25 -28.40
C SER A 136 57.86 -13.91 -29.75
N ASP A 137 57.08 -12.83 -29.74
CA ASP A 137 56.28 -12.38 -30.89
C ASP A 137 56.95 -11.32 -31.75
N GLY A 138 58.19 -10.97 -31.43
CA GLY A 138 58.99 -9.97 -32.14
C GLY A 138 58.79 -8.53 -31.72
N ARG A 139 57.89 -8.28 -30.75
CA ARG A 139 57.67 -6.95 -30.13
C ARG A 139 58.87 -6.59 -29.22
N THR A 140 59.25 -5.32 -29.22
CA THR A 140 60.18 -4.75 -28.22
C THR A 140 59.48 -4.55 -26.90
N ASN A 141 60.26 -4.40 -25.81
CA ASN A 141 59.74 -4.08 -24.49
C ASN A 141 58.92 -2.79 -24.49
N ALA A 142 59.35 -1.76 -25.22
CA ALA A 142 58.60 -0.53 -25.39
C ALA A 142 57.24 -0.74 -26.07
N GLN A 143 57.19 -1.59 -27.10
CA GLN A 143 55.92 -1.93 -27.77
C GLN A 143 54.98 -2.69 -26.86
N LYS A 144 55.50 -3.68 -26.11
CA LYS A 144 54.70 -4.47 -25.12
C LYS A 144 54.17 -3.57 -24.01
N ALA A 145 54.98 -2.64 -23.51
CA ALA A 145 54.54 -1.65 -22.51
C ALA A 145 53.47 -0.70 -23.06
N ASP A 146 53.57 -0.28 -24.29
CA ASP A 146 52.63 0.62 -24.97
C ASP A 146 51.28 -0.09 -25.24
N ASP A 147 51.32 -1.36 -25.69
CA ASP A 147 50.14 -2.19 -25.87
C ASP A 147 49.41 -2.45 -24.54
N LEU A 148 50.16 -2.73 -23.46
CA LEU A 148 49.62 -2.92 -22.13
C LEU A 148 48.97 -1.65 -21.56
N ARG A 149 49.64 -0.46 -21.73
CA ARG A 149 49.05 0.84 -21.35
C ARG A 149 47.77 1.15 -22.12
N THR A 150 47.74 0.78 -23.43
CA THR A 150 46.55 0.99 -24.27
C THR A 150 45.37 0.13 -23.79
N ALA A 151 45.63 -1.17 -23.52
CA ALA A 151 44.61 -2.04 -22.96
C ALA A 151 44.14 -1.58 -21.58
N ASN A 152 45.07 -1.12 -20.73
CA ASN A 152 44.77 -0.56 -19.41
C ASN A 152 43.94 0.73 -19.50
N GLN A 153 44.21 1.60 -20.45
CA GLN A 153 43.42 2.82 -20.63
C GLN A 153 41.97 2.50 -20.99
N ASN A 154 41.75 1.56 -21.89
CA ASN A 154 40.38 1.10 -22.21
C ASN A 154 39.67 0.53 -21.00
N PHE A 155 40.33 -0.32 -20.21
CA PHE A 155 39.76 -0.87 -18.99
C PHE A 155 39.46 0.22 -17.96
N ALA A 156 40.36 1.18 -17.77
CA ALA A 156 40.16 2.30 -16.83
C ALA A 156 39.01 3.21 -17.27
N ASP A 157 38.91 3.52 -18.58
CA ASP A 157 37.81 4.33 -19.12
C ASP A 157 36.45 3.65 -18.94
N ASP A 158 36.37 2.33 -19.21
CA ASP A 158 35.14 1.54 -18.98
C ASP A 158 34.80 1.42 -17.46
N LEU A 159 35.82 1.30 -16.59
CA LEU A 159 35.63 1.28 -15.14
C LEU A 159 35.13 2.65 -14.61
N ASP A 160 35.63 3.75 -15.18
CA ASP A 160 35.14 5.09 -14.87
C ASP A 160 33.68 5.26 -15.30
N GLU A 161 33.24 4.63 -16.42
CA GLU A 161 31.85 4.60 -16.83
C GLU A 161 30.99 3.84 -15.83
N VAL A 162 31.39 2.62 -15.38
CA VAL A 162 30.70 1.86 -14.32
C VAL A 162 30.58 2.70 -13.04
N ASN A 163 31.67 3.36 -12.63
CA ASN A 163 31.67 4.20 -11.42
C ASN A 163 30.74 5.44 -11.56
N SER A 164 30.62 6.00 -12.75
CA SER A 164 29.65 7.05 -13.04
C SER A 164 28.21 6.54 -12.92
N LYS A 165 27.94 5.36 -13.49
CA LYS A 165 26.63 4.70 -13.42
C LYS A 165 26.28 4.22 -12.01
N LEU A 166 27.25 3.84 -11.20
CA LEU A 166 27.05 3.54 -9.79
C LEU A 166 26.44 4.71 -9.00
N SER A 167 26.85 5.94 -9.32
CA SER A 167 26.23 7.13 -8.72
C SER A 167 24.76 7.27 -9.10
N GLU A 168 24.39 6.90 -10.32
CA GLU A 168 23.00 6.85 -10.80
C GLU A 168 22.21 5.75 -10.09
N VAL A 169 22.77 4.52 -9.99
CA VAL A 169 22.19 3.41 -9.22
C VAL A 169 21.87 3.84 -7.79
N ASN A 170 22.84 4.41 -7.07
CA ASN A 170 22.65 4.86 -5.70
C ASN A 170 21.58 5.97 -5.57
N SER A 171 21.46 6.84 -6.56
CA SER A 171 20.44 7.90 -6.56
C SER A 171 19.04 7.32 -6.80
N VAL A 172 18.90 6.44 -7.78
CA VAL A 172 17.61 5.87 -8.18
C VAL A 172 17.11 4.87 -7.12
N THR A 173 17.99 4.01 -6.58
CA THR A 173 17.61 3.11 -5.48
C THR A 173 17.13 3.86 -4.25
N LYS A 174 17.78 4.99 -3.94
CA LYS A 174 17.32 5.86 -2.85
C LYS A 174 15.99 6.51 -3.17
N GLU A 175 15.80 7.07 -4.37
CA GLU A 175 14.53 7.67 -4.80
C GLU A 175 13.40 6.65 -4.72
N LEU A 176 13.59 5.43 -5.21
CA LEU A 176 12.60 4.35 -5.15
C LEU A 176 12.27 3.97 -3.72
N THR A 177 13.29 3.75 -2.87
CA THR A 177 13.09 3.41 -1.46
C THR A 177 12.32 4.50 -0.72
N ASP A 178 12.71 5.77 -0.89
CA ASP A 178 12.04 6.90 -0.25
C ASP A 178 10.58 7.03 -0.71
N SER A 179 10.32 6.86 -2.02
CA SER A 179 8.98 6.93 -2.61
C SER A 179 8.08 5.80 -2.11
N LEU A 180 8.55 4.55 -2.11
CA LEU A 180 7.80 3.41 -1.59
C LEU A 180 7.54 3.51 -0.08
N ASN A 181 8.50 4.00 0.69
CA ASN A 181 8.31 4.26 2.11
C ASN A 181 7.27 5.35 2.37
N SER A 182 7.18 6.35 1.50
CA SER A 182 6.25 7.47 1.68
C SER A 182 4.79 7.05 1.56
N ILE A 183 4.49 5.97 0.81
CA ILE A 183 3.13 5.44 0.63
C ILE A 183 2.84 4.22 1.49
N SER A 184 3.87 3.68 2.16
CA SER A 184 3.73 2.44 2.93
C SER A 184 2.92 2.64 4.19
N GLY A 185 1.77 1.97 4.26
CA GLY A 185 0.84 2.04 5.38
C GLY A 185 -0.23 3.11 5.24
N ASP A 186 -0.13 4.01 4.27
CA ASP A 186 -1.13 5.05 4.03
C ASP A 186 -2.41 4.45 3.46
N PRO A 187 -3.58 4.71 4.09
CA PRO A 187 -4.79 4.08 3.66
C PRO A 187 -5.60 4.96 2.71
N ILE A 188 -6.05 4.38 1.61
CA ILE A 188 -7.23 4.87 0.92
C ILE A 188 -8.48 4.31 1.60
N ARG A 189 -9.47 5.13 1.86
CA ARG A 189 -10.72 4.74 2.49
C ARG A 189 -11.91 5.15 1.66
N GLY A 190 -12.92 4.29 1.63
CA GLY A 190 -14.13 4.62 0.95
C GLY A 190 -15.35 4.03 1.64
N ARG A 191 -16.49 4.63 1.36
CA ARG A 191 -17.79 4.10 1.74
C ARG A 191 -18.80 4.39 0.64
N ALA A 192 -19.68 3.44 0.42
CA ALA A 192 -20.83 3.60 -0.45
C ALA A 192 -22.06 3.09 0.27
N GLY A 193 -23.17 3.76 0.07
CA GLY A 193 -24.43 3.36 0.70
C GLY A 193 -25.61 3.59 -0.24
N VAL A 194 -26.60 2.70 -0.11
CA VAL A 194 -27.89 2.85 -0.77
C VAL A 194 -29.00 2.65 0.25
N GLY A 195 -30.04 3.46 0.17
CA GLY A 195 -31.16 3.36 1.08
C GLY A 195 -32.48 3.70 0.42
N MET A 196 -33.55 3.03 0.88
CA MET A 196 -34.93 3.34 0.53
C MET A 196 -35.84 3.10 1.75
N ALA A 197 -36.89 3.89 1.88
CA ALA A 197 -37.84 3.73 2.95
C ALA A 197 -39.24 4.22 2.57
N VAL A 198 -40.22 3.57 3.16
CA VAL A 198 -41.63 3.99 3.10
C VAL A 198 -42.14 4.12 4.53
N ALA A 199 -42.70 5.26 4.90
CA ALA A 199 -43.13 5.55 6.25
C ALA A 199 -44.58 6.08 6.28
N MET A 200 -45.30 5.66 7.29
CA MET A 200 -46.61 6.20 7.72
C MET A 200 -46.38 6.83 9.13
N PRO A 201 -46.03 8.12 9.18
CA PRO A 201 -45.79 8.78 10.43
C PRO A 201 -47.10 9.01 11.21
N GLY A 202 -47.02 9.05 12.53
CA GLY A 202 -48.22 9.32 13.33
C GLY A 202 -47.95 9.25 14.85
N LYS A 203 -48.56 10.13 15.63
CA LYS A 203 -48.33 10.25 17.08
C LYS A 203 -48.83 9.04 17.87
N LYS A 204 -50.01 8.51 17.48
CA LYS A 204 -50.63 7.36 18.17
C LYS A 204 -50.04 6.01 17.73
N PHE A 205 -49.68 5.96 16.47
CA PHE A 205 -49.05 4.80 15.85
C PHE A 205 -48.34 5.30 14.58
N ALA A 206 -47.10 4.90 14.43
CA ALA A 206 -46.31 5.13 13.23
C ALA A 206 -45.64 3.83 12.84
N ALA A 207 -45.47 3.59 11.55
CA ALA A 207 -44.80 2.43 11.01
C ALA A 207 -43.94 2.83 9.80
N ALA A 208 -42.85 2.10 9.56
CA ALA A 208 -42.04 2.26 8.36
C ALA A 208 -41.37 0.94 7.97
N LEU A 209 -41.18 0.75 6.67
CA LEU A 209 -40.32 -0.26 6.10
C LEU A 209 -39.08 0.43 5.52
N SER A 210 -37.90 -0.06 5.85
CA SER A 210 -36.63 0.44 5.32
C SER A 210 -35.76 -0.68 4.81
N VAL A 211 -35.03 -0.41 3.76
CA VAL A 211 -33.98 -1.26 3.20
C VAL A 211 -32.73 -0.40 3.04
N ASN A 212 -31.64 -0.83 3.61
CA ASN A 212 -30.36 -0.12 3.56
C ASN A 212 -29.27 -1.11 3.24
N ALA A 213 -28.31 -0.68 2.46
CA ALA A 213 -27.04 -1.40 2.28
C ALA A 213 -25.89 -0.39 2.24
N ASP A 214 -24.81 -0.74 2.86
CA ASP A 214 -23.58 0.06 2.89
C ASP A 214 -22.36 -0.82 2.80
N VAL A 215 -21.31 -0.25 2.23
CA VAL A 215 -19.98 -0.85 2.13
C VAL A 215 -18.96 0.17 2.63
N HIS A 216 -18.10 -0.29 3.52
CA HIS A 216 -16.90 0.44 3.93
C HIS A 216 -15.70 -0.35 3.46
N PHE A 217 -14.73 0.31 2.85
CA PHE A 217 -13.49 -0.33 2.46
C PHE A 217 -12.28 0.52 2.84
N SER A 218 -11.16 -0.14 3.03
CA SER A 218 -9.85 0.46 3.17
C SER A 218 -8.83 -0.38 2.43
N GLY A 219 -8.04 0.26 1.60
CA GLY A 219 -6.86 -0.32 0.95
C GLY A 219 -5.61 0.37 1.46
N ARG A 220 -4.51 -0.37 1.54
CA ARG A 220 -3.19 0.16 1.85
C ARG A 220 -2.11 -0.64 1.16
N THR A 221 -1.01 0.02 0.83
CA THR A 221 0.23 -0.61 0.40
C THR A 221 1.09 -0.94 1.62
N ILE A 222 1.82 -2.05 1.56
CA ILE A 222 2.81 -2.44 2.58
C ILE A 222 4.11 -2.70 1.85
N PHE A 223 5.07 -1.79 2.01
CA PHE A 223 6.43 -1.95 1.53
C PHE A 223 7.24 -2.65 2.62
N THR A 224 7.70 -3.89 2.36
CA THR A 224 8.33 -4.73 3.37
C THR A 224 9.80 -4.39 3.58
N GLY A 225 10.33 -4.76 4.75
CA GLY A 225 11.76 -4.62 5.02
C GLY A 225 12.63 -5.52 4.14
N THR A 226 12.09 -6.63 3.63
CA THR A 226 12.75 -7.53 2.67
C THR A 226 13.06 -6.76 1.39
N ASP A 227 12.08 -6.12 0.79
CA ASP A 227 12.24 -5.39 -0.46
C ASP A 227 13.06 -4.11 -0.30
N GLN A 228 12.95 -3.42 0.85
CA GLN A 228 13.84 -2.30 1.18
C GLN A 228 15.32 -2.72 1.19
N ASN A 229 15.59 -3.88 1.80
CA ASN A 229 16.95 -4.43 1.84
C ASN A 229 17.40 -4.87 0.45
N LEU A 230 16.51 -5.49 -0.33
CA LEU A 230 16.80 -5.88 -1.71
C LEU A 230 17.19 -4.68 -2.57
N ILE A 231 16.37 -3.63 -2.61
CA ILE A 231 16.66 -2.41 -3.40
C ILE A 231 17.98 -1.77 -2.94
N THR A 232 18.23 -1.70 -1.64
CA THR A 232 19.49 -1.17 -1.10
C THR A 232 20.69 -2.02 -1.49
N ALA A 233 20.53 -3.33 -1.57
CA ALA A 233 21.59 -4.27 -1.87
C ALA A 233 22.12 -4.13 -3.31
N TYR A 234 21.34 -3.64 -4.25
CA TYR A 234 21.83 -3.32 -5.60
C TYR A 234 22.97 -2.29 -5.56
N GLY A 235 22.79 -1.21 -4.81
CA GLY A 235 23.84 -0.21 -4.62
C GLY A 235 25.08 -0.76 -3.93
N VAL A 236 24.89 -1.60 -2.91
CA VAL A 236 26.00 -2.23 -2.17
C VAL A 236 26.77 -3.21 -3.05
N ALA A 237 26.07 -4.05 -3.80
CA ALA A 237 26.69 -5.01 -4.71
C ALA A 237 27.44 -4.32 -5.85
N ALA A 238 26.84 -3.27 -6.44
CA ALA A 238 27.49 -2.46 -7.46
C ALA A 238 28.75 -1.75 -6.93
N GLN A 239 28.73 -1.23 -5.70
CA GLN A 239 29.90 -0.66 -5.07
C GLN A 239 31.01 -1.71 -4.86
N GLY A 240 30.67 -2.89 -4.35
CA GLY A 240 31.61 -4.00 -4.17
C GLY A 240 32.29 -4.42 -5.46
N TYR A 241 31.53 -4.45 -6.57
CA TYR A 241 32.05 -4.73 -7.91
C TYR A 241 33.12 -3.70 -8.34
N VAL A 242 32.87 -2.41 -8.15
CA VAL A 242 33.81 -1.35 -8.48
C VAL A 242 35.05 -1.38 -7.58
N ASP A 243 34.86 -1.62 -6.26
CA ASP A 243 35.94 -1.57 -5.28
C ASP A 243 37.05 -2.59 -5.56
N ILE A 244 36.71 -3.79 -6.04
CA ILE A 244 37.68 -4.84 -6.42
C ILE A 244 38.56 -4.39 -7.57
N ALA A 245 38.02 -3.65 -8.53
CA ALA A 245 38.74 -3.24 -9.73
C ALA A 245 39.64 -2.00 -9.55
N GLN A 246 39.43 -1.20 -8.50
CA GLN A 246 40.06 0.14 -8.37
C GLN A 246 41.60 0.16 -8.42
N ALA A 247 42.25 -0.86 -7.88
CA ALA A 247 43.72 -0.93 -7.83
C ALA A 247 44.34 -1.38 -9.16
N ILE A 248 43.62 -2.13 -9.98
CA ILE A 248 44.12 -2.79 -11.19
C ILE A 248 44.79 -1.84 -12.16
N PRO A 249 44.19 -0.68 -12.55
CA PRO A 249 44.84 0.24 -13.50
C PRO A 249 46.22 0.76 -13.04
N THR A 250 46.38 0.97 -11.75
CA THR A 250 47.64 1.44 -11.17
C THR A 250 48.72 0.36 -11.22
N ASP A 251 48.36 -0.87 -10.88
CA ASP A 251 49.25 -2.01 -10.88
C ASP A 251 49.75 -2.34 -12.28
N ILE A 252 48.86 -2.21 -13.31
CA ILE A 252 49.22 -2.42 -14.70
C ILE A 252 50.15 -1.35 -15.20
N ASN A 253 49.94 -0.07 -14.88
CA ASN A 253 50.86 1.00 -15.24
C ASN A 253 52.24 0.77 -14.65
N THR A 254 52.30 0.31 -13.40
CA THR A 254 53.58 -0.06 -12.73
C THR A 254 54.25 -1.20 -13.50
N LEU A 255 53.51 -2.25 -13.85
CA LEU A 255 54.05 -3.36 -14.64
C LEU A 255 54.54 -2.90 -16.02
N ALA A 256 53.79 -2.01 -16.70
CA ALA A 256 54.20 -1.47 -17.99
C ALA A 256 55.53 -0.70 -17.90
N ASP A 257 55.71 0.11 -16.86
CA ASP A 257 56.97 0.81 -16.60
C ASP A 257 58.13 -0.15 -16.35
N ASP A 258 57.92 -1.24 -15.59
CA ASP A 258 58.90 -2.29 -15.36
C ASP A 258 59.29 -3.04 -16.63
N VAL A 259 58.30 -3.35 -17.49
CA VAL A 259 58.51 -3.96 -18.81
C VAL A 259 59.36 -3.04 -19.72
N GLU A 260 59.04 -1.76 -19.80
CA GLU A 260 59.80 -0.78 -20.58
C GLU A 260 61.20 -0.60 -20.09
N ALA A 261 61.38 -0.57 -18.76
CA ALA A 261 62.70 -0.46 -18.11
C ALA A 261 63.56 -1.74 -18.27
N GLY A 262 62.99 -2.83 -18.77
CA GLY A 262 63.70 -4.09 -18.93
C GLY A 262 63.93 -4.85 -17.62
N ALA A 263 62.99 -4.82 -16.69
CA ALA A 263 63.01 -5.58 -15.46
C ALA A 263 63.24 -7.07 -15.73
N SER A 264 63.62 -7.85 -14.71
CA SER A 264 63.85 -9.28 -14.92
C SER A 264 62.60 -10.02 -15.35
N PRO A 265 62.70 -11.03 -16.25
CA PRO A 265 61.55 -11.80 -16.67
C PRO A 265 60.78 -12.43 -15.52
N THR A 266 61.44 -12.76 -14.42
CA THR A 266 60.83 -13.32 -13.21
C THR A 266 59.99 -12.27 -12.50
N ASP A 267 60.45 -11.05 -12.37
CA ASP A 267 59.75 -9.95 -11.68
C ASP A 267 58.50 -9.55 -12.49
N ILE A 268 58.65 -9.41 -13.85
CA ILE A 268 57.53 -9.15 -14.79
C ILE A 268 56.46 -10.26 -14.67
N GLN A 269 56.88 -11.53 -14.67
CA GLN A 269 55.94 -12.65 -14.57
C GLN A 269 55.24 -12.69 -13.22
N THR A 270 55.92 -12.36 -12.14
CA THR A 270 55.34 -12.32 -10.78
C THR A 270 54.29 -11.20 -10.71
N ALA A 271 54.62 -10.02 -11.17
CA ALA A 271 53.66 -8.89 -11.20
C ALA A 271 52.48 -9.17 -12.10
N ALA A 272 52.71 -9.71 -13.31
CA ALA A 272 51.65 -10.08 -14.25
C ALA A 272 50.70 -11.13 -13.65
N THR A 273 51.22 -12.13 -12.95
CA THR A 273 50.40 -13.14 -12.26
C THR A 273 49.56 -12.54 -11.15
N SER A 274 50.12 -11.64 -10.35
CA SER A 274 49.36 -10.95 -9.28
C SER A 274 48.20 -10.12 -9.85
N ILE A 275 48.43 -9.43 -10.96
CA ILE A 275 47.40 -8.66 -11.65
C ILE A 275 46.33 -9.58 -12.27
N GLN A 276 46.73 -10.71 -12.86
CA GLN A 276 45.81 -11.74 -13.33
C GLN A 276 44.91 -12.27 -12.23
N ASP A 277 45.47 -12.57 -11.05
CA ASP A 277 44.69 -13.00 -9.90
C ASP A 277 43.63 -11.94 -9.50
N SER A 278 43.99 -10.65 -9.54
CA SER A 278 43.05 -9.56 -9.25
C SER A 278 41.97 -9.40 -10.33
N LEU A 279 42.35 -9.59 -11.61
CA LEU A 279 41.40 -9.61 -12.72
C LEU A 279 40.46 -10.82 -12.67
N ASP A 280 40.96 -12.00 -12.27
CA ASP A 280 40.16 -13.19 -12.07
C ASP A 280 39.14 -12.99 -10.93
N GLU A 281 39.54 -12.35 -9.83
CA GLU A 281 38.64 -11.99 -8.73
C GLU A 281 37.56 -11.02 -9.22
N PHE A 282 37.92 -10.00 -10.00
CA PHE A 282 36.99 -9.05 -10.59
C PHE A 282 36.01 -9.72 -11.56
N GLN A 283 36.51 -10.51 -12.53
CA GLN A 283 35.68 -11.21 -13.52
C GLN A 283 34.75 -12.26 -12.93
N ASN A 284 35.06 -12.79 -11.74
CA ASN A 284 34.26 -13.77 -11.02
C ASN A 284 33.58 -13.19 -9.78
N TYR A 285 33.46 -11.86 -9.69
CA TYR A 285 32.81 -11.23 -8.57
C TYR A 285 31.42 -11.78 -8.34
N THR A 286 31.15 -12.10 -7.09
CA THR A 286 29.85 -12.60 -6.65
C THR A 286 29.44 -11.85 -5.40
N SER A 287 28.27 -11.22 -5.42
CA SER A 287 27.74 -10.47 -4.30
C SER A 287 27.29 -11.40 -3.16
N ASP A 288 27.07 -10.82 -1.99
CA ASP A 288 26.40 -11.51 -0.90
C ASP A 288 24.97 -11.91 -1.27
N ASP A 289 24.44 -12.92 -0.57
CA ASP A 289 23.06 -13.33 -0.70
C ASP A 289 22.12 -12.27 -0.12
N VAL A 290 21.04 -11.98 -0.85
CA VAL A 290 19.99 -11.03 -0.46
C VAL A 290 18.65 -11.75 -0.40
N GLU A 291 17.93 -11.60 0.70
CA GLU A 291 16.60 -12.20 0.89
C GLU A 291 15.56 -11.57 -0.05
N THR A 292 14.69 -12.42 -0.61
CA THR A 292 13.51 -12.05 -1.42
C THR A 292 12.30 -12.82 -0.91
N ALA A 293 11.13 -12.62 -1.50
CA ALA A 293 9.90 -13.35 -1.16
C ALA A 293 10.08 -14.88 -1.22
N ASP A 294 10.77 -15.38 -2.23
CA ASP A 294 10.91 -16.83 -2.53
C ASP A 294 12.24 -17.44 -2.07
N GLY A 295 13.06 -16.71 -1.35
CA GLY A 295 14.36 -17.17 -0.88
C GLY A 295 15.43 -16.10 -0.97
N SER A 296 16.68 -16.47 -1.28
CA SER A 296 17.76 -15.51 -1.44
C SER A 296 18.35 -15.56 -2.83
N ILE A 297 18.73 -14.40 -3.35
CA ILE A 297 19.38 -14.22 -4.65
C ILE A 297 20.73 -13.55 -4.50
N LYS A 298 21.54 -13.60 -5.53
CA LYS A 298 22.76 -12.82 -5.70
C LYS A 298 22.56 -11.79 -6.77
N ILE A 299 22.94 -10.55 -6.52
CA ILE A 299 22.84 -9.48 -7.53
C ILE A 299 23.90 -9.66 -8.61
N PHE A 300 25.14 -9.94 -8.21
CA PHE A 300 26.20 -10.36 -9.11
C PHE A 300 26.54 -11.83 -8.91
N ASN A 301 26.77 -12.54 -10.02
CA ASN A 301 27.20 -13.93 -10.00
C ASN A 301 28.19 -14.19 -11.15
N GLY A 302 29.48 -14.32 -10.81
CA GLY A 302 30.54 -14.52 -11.80
C GLY A 302 30.84 -13.30 -12.65
N GLY A 303 30.76 -12.10 -12.06
CA GLY A 303 31.07 -10.83 -12.71
C GLY A 303 29.91 -10.18 -13.48
N ASP A 304 28.85 -10.93 -13.73
CA ASP A 304 27.65 -10.47 -14.44
C ASP A 304 26.49 -10.26 -13.45
N ILE A 305 25.51 -9.43 -13.82
CA ILE A 305 24.25 -9.33 -13.10
C ILE A 305 23.47 -10.63 -13.27
N SER A 306 22.96 -11.20 -12.19
CA SER A 306 22.24 -12.47 -12.26
C SER A 306 20.84 -12.30 -12.86
N ASN A 307 20.33 -13.34 -13.52
CA ASN A 307 18.97 -13.33 -14.08
C ASN A 307 17.90 -13.13 -12.99
N GLU A 308 18.16 -13.65 -11.77
CA GLU A 308 17.27 -13.50 -10.63
C GLU A 308 17.24 -12.05 -10.13
N ALA A 309 18.33 -11.29 -10.34
CA ALA A 309 18.40 -9.89 -9.99
C ALA A 309 17.77 -8.96 -11.04
N GLU A 310 17.61 -9.40 -12.28
CA GLU A 310 16.90 -8.63 -13.31
C GLU A 310 15.39 -8.58 -13.06
N ASN A 311 14.83 -9.62 -12.44
CA ASN A 311 13.40 -9.71 -12.12
C ASN A 311 13.18 -10.43 -10.77
N PRO A 312 13.46 -9.76 -9.65
CA PRO A 312 13.32 -10.36 -8.32
C PRO A 312 11.86 -10.43 -7.88
N ASN A 313 11.47 -11.50 -7.19
CA ASN A 313 10.16 -11.60 -6.57
C ASN A 313 10.07 -10.72 -5.31
N LEU A 314 9.06 -9.86 -5.25
CA LEU A 314 8.84 -8.91 -4.17
C LEU A 314 7.89 -9.46 -3.10
N ASP A 315 8.14 -9.14 -1.83
CA ASP A 315 7.30 -9.45 -0.66
C ASP A 315 6.33 -8.30 -0.31
N SER A 316 6.49 -7.17 -0.99
CA SER A 316 5.61 -6.00 -0.84
C SER A 316 4.23 -6.29 -1.43
N ARG A 317 3.18 -5.78 -0.75
CA ARG A 317 1.82 -6.17 -1.05
C ARG A 317 0.82 -5.04 -0.89
N VAL A 318 -0.32 -5.22 -1.53
CA VAL A 318 -1.53 -4.43 -1.32
C VAL A 318 -2.51 -5.23 -0.47
N GLU A 319 -3.01 -4.62 0.59
CA GLU A 319 -4.02 -5.20 1.47
C GLU A 319 -5.34 -4.41 1.36
N ILE A 320 -6.42 -5.11 1.05
CA ILE A 320 -7.76 -4.53 0.94
C ILE A 320 -8.67 -5.21 1.95
N VAL A 321 -9.31 -4.42 2.79
CA VAL A 321 -10.34 -4.88 3.71
C VAL A 321 -11.64 -4.15 3.41
N ALA A 322 -12.75 -4.89 3.40
CA ALA A 322 -14.05 -4.30 3.23
C ALA A 322 -15.10 -4.96 4.12
N VAL A 323 -16.11 -4.20 4.51
CA VAL A 323 -17.29 -4.69 5.19
C VAL A 323 -18.54 -4.14 4.53
N GLY A 324 -19.41 -5.02 4.08
CA GLY A 324 -20.74 -4.71 3.57
C GLY A 324 -21.79 -5.03 4.63
N ILE A 325 -22.76 -4.16 4.84
CA ILE A 325 -23.88 -4.37 5.75
C ILE A 325 -25.15 -4.08 4.98
N ALA A 326 -26.06 -5.05 4.91
CA ALA A 326 -27.38 -4.86 4.35
C ALA A 326 -28.43 -5.18 5.40
N ASP A 327 -29.43 -4.31 5.55
CA ASP A 327 -30.54 -4.53 6.48
C ASP A 327 -31.92 -4.24 5.87
N VAL A 328 -32.91 -5.02 6.30
CA VAL A 328 -34.31 -4.80 6.05
C VAL A 328 -34.99 -4.65 7.41
N GLY A 329 -35.50 -3.47 7.69
CA GLY A 329 -36.07 -3.11 8.99
C GLY A 329 -37.54 -2.74 8.90
N LEU A 330 -38.31 -3.17 9.92
CA LEU A 330 -39.70 -2.78 10.11
C LEU A 330 -39.82 -1.96 11.39
N SER A 331 -40.01 -0.65 11.25
CA SER A 331 -40.03 0.28 12.38
C SER A 331 -41.44 0.53 12.87
N PHE A 332 -41.57 0.59 14.19
CA PHE A 332 -42.82 0.97 14.88
C PHE A 332 -42.51 2.06 15.91
N SER A 333 -43.39 3.06 16.03
CA SER A 333 -43.20 4.11 17.01
C SER A 333 -44.53 4.64 17.54
N ARG A 334 -44.47 5.16 18.79
CA ARG A 334 -45.62 5.78 19.45
C ARG A 334 -45.18 6.83 20.43
N GLU A 335 -45.98 7.93 20.53
CA GLU A 335 -45.85 8.95 21.59
C GLU A 335 -46.58 8.52 22.85
N PHE A 336 -45.91 8.62 24.00
CA PHE A 336 -46.43 8.37 25.36
C PHE A 336 -46.37 9.67 26.16
N THR A 337 -47.26 9.82 27.14
CA THR A 337 -47.17 10.88 28.14
C THR A 337 -46.55 10.29 29.41
N ILE A 338 -45.35 10.73 29.73
CA ILE A 338 -44.54 10.33 30.89
C ILE A 338 -44.19 11.55 31.69
N ALA A 339 -44.64 11.64 32.96
CA ALA A 339 -44.42 12.76 33.85
C ALA A 339 -44.78 14.13 33.18
N ASP A 340 -45.98 14.20 32.61
CA ASP A 340 -46.54 15.35 31.90
C ASP A 340 -45.74 15.82 30.66
N ARG A 341 -44.80 14.98 30.18
CA ARG A 341 -44.03 15.22 28.97
C ARG A 341 -44.37 14.19 27.89
N LYS A 342 -44.35 14.63 26.65
CA LYS A 342 -44.54 13.75 25.49
C LYS A 342 -43.20 13.17 25.08
N VAL A 343 -43.11 11.84 25.22
CA VAL A 343 -41.93 11.04 24.85
C VAL A 343 -42.33 10.04 23.76
N ALA A 344 -41.67 10.10 22.62
CA ALA A 344 -41.83 9.08 21.59
C ALA A 344 -40.84 7.95 21.83
N ILE A 345 -41.32 6.71 21.69
CA ILE A 345 -40.51 5.49 21.76
C ILE A 345 -40.74 4.74 20.45
N GLY A 346 -39.65 4.24 19.88
CA GLY A 346 -39.67 3.46 18.65
C GLY A 346 -38.77 2.26 18.70
N VAL A 347 -39.15 1.24 17.95
CA VAL A 347 -38.37 0.01 17.81
C VAL A 347 -38.29 -0.39 16.34
N THR A 348 -37.16 -0.98 15.94
CA THR A 348 -36.98 -1.53 14.59
C THR A 348 -36.36 -2.92 14.68
N PRO A 349 -37.17 -4.00 14.73
CA PRO A 349 -36.65 -5.31 14.38
C PRO A 349 -36.18 -5.29 12.91
N LYS A 350 -35.01 -5.88 12.67
CA LYS A 350 -34.41 -5.92 11.34
C LYS A 350 -33.69 -7.24 11.08
N LEU A 351 -33.71 -7.66 9.85
CA LEU A 351 -32.86 -8.71 9.32
C LEU A 351 -31.61 -8.05 8.77
N GLN A 352 -30.45 -8.45 9.25
CA GLN A 352 -29.17 -7.89 8.86
C GLN A 352 -28.26 -8.96 8.29
N THR A 353 -27.64 -8.67 7.17
CA THR A 353 -26.57 -9.47 6.57
C THR A 353 -25.31 -8.64 6.57
N ILE A 354 -24.22 -9.22 7.06
CA ILE A 354 -22.89 -8.63 7.08
C ILE A 354 -21.98 -9.49 6.21
N GLU A 355 -21.27 -8.86 5.30
CA GLU A 355 -20.23 -9.48 4.47
C GLU A 355 -18.90 -8.81 4.77
N THR A 356 -17.87 -9.62 4.95
CA THR A 356 -16.50 -9.13 5.17
C THR A 356 -15.60 -9.67 4.09
N TYR A 357 -14.65 -8.85 3.67
CA TYR A 357 -13.66 -9.17 2.65
C TYR A 357 -12.28 -8.83 3.19
N HIS A 358 -11.32 -9.71 2.95
CA HIS A 358 -9.91 -9.48 3.25
C HIS A 358 -9.08 -10.07 2.13
N TYR A 359 -8.59 -9.21 1.26
CA TYR A 359 -7.82 -9.57 0.08
C TYR A 359 -6.40 -9.02 0.20
N ILE A 360 -5.41 -9.84 -0.16
CA ILE A 360 -3.99 -9.49 -0.18
C ILE A 360 -3.47 -9.94 -1.54
N THR A 361 -2.74 -9.05 -2.23
CA THR A 361 -2.01 -9.36 -3.45
C THR A 361 -0.60 -8.80 -3.36
N GLU A 362 0.37 -9.51 -3.92
CA GLU A 362 1.75 -9.06 -4.07
C GLU A 362 1.84 -7.97 -5.15
N MET A 363 2.82 -7.08 -5.03
CA MET A 363 2.93 -5.91 -5.93
C MET A 363 3.49 -6.28 -7.31
N ASP A 364 4.21 -7.41 -7.41
CA ASP A 364 4.79 -7.95 -8.64
C ASP A 364 3.84 -8.89 -9.40
N ASN A 365 2.65 -9.13 -8.87
CA ASN A 365 1.65 -9.93 -9.54
C ASN A 365 0.94 -9.06 -10.59
N GLU A 366 1.44 -9.10 -11.84
CA GLU A 366 0.88 -8.36 -12.99
C GLU A 366 -0.53 -8.83 -13.40
N ASP A 367 -1.01 -9.93 -12.82
CA ASP A 367 -2.36 -10.42 -13.06
C ASP A 367 -3.36 -9.40 -12.49
N ASP A 368 -4.24 -8.92 -13.36
CA ASP A 368 -5.34 -8.01 -13.00
C ASP A 368 -6.07 -8.54 -11.75
N ILE A 369 -6.26 -7.68 -10.74
CA ILE A 369 -7.09 -8.01 -9.58
C ILE A 369 -8.47 -8.40 -10.09
N GLU A 370 -8.75 -9.68 -10.16
CA GLU A 370 -10.05 -10.16 -10.59
C GLU A 370 -11.09 -10.00 -9.47
N THR A 371 -12.31 -9.59 -9.84
CA THR A 371 -13.41 -9.48 -8.87
C THR A 371 -13.69 -10.81 -8.17
N SER A 372 -13.39 -11.95 -8.84
CA SER A 372 -13.46 -13.30 -8.29
C SER A 372 -12.60 -13.50 -7.05
N ASP A 373 -11.39 -12.97 -7.02
CA ASP A 373 -10.42 -13.15 -5.93
C ASP A 373 -10.88 -12.43 -4.66
N ILE A 374 -11.47 -11.23 -4.85
CA ILE A 374 -12.10 -10.50 -3.75
C ILE A 374 -13.34 -11.27 -3.25
N GLU A 375 -14.14 -11.84 -4.15
CA GLU A 375 -15.33 -12.64 -3.79
C GLU A 375 -14.96 -13.91 -3.03
N ASP A 376 -13.88 -14.57 -3.35
CA ASP A 376 -13.40 -15.79 -2.67
C ASP A 376 -12.97 -15.51 -1.22
N SER A 377 -12.56 -14.28 -0.90
CA SER A 377 -12.24 -13.84 0.46
C SER A 377 -13.47 -13.55 1.33
N ARG A 378 -14.69 -13.64 0.76
CA ARG A 378 -15.95 -13.25 1.41
C ARG A 378 -16.36 -14.18 2.53
N ALA A 379 -16.66 -13.59 3.70
CA ALA A 379 -17.39 -14.26 4.76
C ALA A 379 -18.74 -13.56 5.00
N THR A 380 -19.82 -14.34 5.06
CA THR A 380 -21.18 -13.83 5.18
C THR A 380 -21.83 -14.27 6.50
N TYR A 381 -22.44 -13.32 7.21
CA TYR A 381 -23.16 -13.53 8.47
C TYR A 381 -24.55 -12.90 8.37
N SER A 382 -25.59 -13.64 8.75
CA SER A 382 -26.96 -13.13 8.81
C SER A 382 -27.57 -13.35 10.16
N HIS A 383 -28.23 -12.33 10.72
CA HIS A 383 -28.87 -12.40 12.04
C HIS A 383 -30.04 -11.42 12.15
N ILE A 384 -30.89 -11.64 13.15
CA ILE A 384 -31.95 -10.71 13.52
C ILE A 384 -31.40 -9.73 14.53
N ASN A 385 -31.67 -8.47 14.32
CA ASN A 385 -31.18 -7.38 15.13
C ASN A 385 -32.33 -6.44 15.54
N LEU A 386 -32.09 -5.56 16.52
CA LEU A 386 -33.10 -4.66 17.06
C LEU A 386 -32.52 -3.28 17.30
N ASP A 387 -33.17 -2.23 16.77
CA ASP A 387 -32.89 -0.86 17.17
C ASP A 387 -34.00 -0.35 18.10
N ILE A 388 -33.63 0.37 19.17
CA ILE A 388 -34.57 1.00 20.09
C ILE A 388 -34.22 2.46 20.23
N GLY A 389 -35.20 3.35 20.04
CA GLY A 389 -35.03 4.77 20.14
C GLY A 389 -36.04 5.47 21.03
N ALA A 390 -35.63 6.57 21.61
CA ALA A 390 -36.50 7.48 22.30
C ALA A 390 -36.20 8.94 21.91
N SER A 391 -37.25 9.78 21.87
CA SER A 391 -37.09 11.20 21.59
C SER A 391 -38.17 12.02 22.30
N MET A 392 -37.82 13.27 22.65
CA MET A 392 -38.78 14.23 23.25
C MET A 392 -38.45 15.65 22.84
N ARG A 393 -39.49 16.49 22.87
CA ARG A 393 -39.35 17.93 22.68
C ARG A 393 -39.26 18.65 24.02
N LEU A 394 -38.40 19.62 24.09
CA LEU A 394 -38.12 20.45 25.29
C LEU A 394 -38.32 21.95 24.97
N GLY A 395 -38.46 22.73 26.05
CA GLY A 395 -38.68 24.17 25.99
C GLY A 395 -40.18 24.53 25.96
N GLU A 396 -40.51 25.79 26.32
CA GLU A 396 -41.90 26.29 26.41
C GLU A 396 -42.66 26.16 25.09
N ASN A 397 -41.93 26.31 23.95
CA ASN A 397 -42.48 26.23 22.60
C ASN A 397 -42.03 24.98 21.85
N ASN A 398 -41.57 23.91 22.54
CA ASN A 398 -41.05 22.70 21.94
C ASN A 398 -39.90 22.92 20.92
N GLN A 399 -39.08 23.93 21.14
CA GLN A 399 -38.04 24.39 20.21
C GLN A 399 -36.80 23.45 20.18
N TRP A 400 -36.58 22.64 21.22
CA TRP A 400 -35.48 21.71 21.31
C TRP A 400 -35.96 20.28 21.10
N MET A 401 -35.21 19.46 20.34
CA MET A 401 -35.41 18.02 20.22
C MET A 401 -34.20 17.28 20.81
N VAL A 402 -34.48 16.35 21.70
CA VAL A 402 -33.47 15.44 22.26
C VAL A 402 -33.84 14.03 21.84
N GLY A 403 -32.87 13.26 21.42
CA GLY A 403 -33.05 11.85 21.01
C GLY A 403 -31.90 10.98 21.50
N VAL A 404 -32.21 9.71 21.76
CA VAL A 404 -31.28 8.65 22.07
C VAL A 404 -31.69 7.41 21.29
N VAL A 405 -30.72 6.65 20.79
CA VAL A 405 -30.95 5.39 20.09
C VAL A 405 -29.89 4.38 20.52
N ALA A 406 -30.31 3.13 20.69
CA ALA A 406 -29.44 1.97 20.77
C ALA A 406 -29.70 1.13 19.52
N LYS A 407 -28.65 0.84 18.76
CA LYS A 407 -28.72 0.11 17.50
C LYS A 407 -28.00 -1.23 17.62
N ASN A 408 -28.48 -2.19 16.84
CA ASN A 408 -27.83 -3.52 16.72
C ASN A 408 -27.76 -4.26 18.07
N LEU A 409 -28.90 -4.36 18.75
CA LEU A 409 -29.05 -5.03 20.05
C LEU A 409 -29.31 -6.53 19.88
#